data_e6467fcaddac1ee5a1111558593e31e7
#
_entry.id   e6467fcaddac1ee5a1111558593e31e7
#
_cell.length_a   1.000
_cell.length_b   1.000
_cell.length_c   1.000
_cell.angle_alpha   90.00
_cell.angle_beta   90.00
_cell.angle_gamma   90.00
#
_symmetry.space_group_name_H-M   'P 1'
#
loop_
_entity.id
_entity.type
_entity.pdbx_description
1 polymer ?
#
loop_
_entity_poly.entity_id
_entity_poly.type
_entity_poly.pdbx_seq_one_letter_code
_entity_poly.pdbx_strand_id
1 'polypeptide(L)'
;MSHSPKLSSLFNNTKLRTPNDISDLSGMCSVCSDKCPGLCEIGLSAVRGIEAAYPFGTANNQFASEKTYPFDFSHFNINGRVFGAMGAAEDSETTNVHSVDISYEFGYERKIKLKAPIILPAMAKLNWQDYYSGAAMAGVMVVIGENAVKMDKDLQHDNNGKVSNAPFLGQMIDYFRRYDRGYGDIILQVNADDIVVGTAEYALKNFDLKTIEIKFGQAAKGIQHVAPVYSYEEAVSLKKNGYLVFPNPMDESAKEEFYRGNGFHFLQCGRLPMWNESSLEEIITRFRANGAKNIFFKMAGYDVSDIRRVLRIASANNVDLITFDGAGGGTGNSPNKMMNEWSHPTIDLIKIVNTLIEELKEENLWIPEIAIAGGIAMEDTMFKALALGAPNIKLVGIGRAAMAAAVTGKNVGELIEKDTTPASYKAFGETADTIFKDAKYIKSIYNNGNDSGTDKPISYGAIGLYSYLTRLSFGMQLLMALNRKFSLKYIHQSDVIPLTKEAREYTLP
;
A
#
# COMPACT_ATOMS: atom_id res chain seq x y z
N MET A 1 19.93 13.93 24.68
CA MET A 1 19.00 13.02 25.40
C MET A 1 18.75 11.85 24.47
N SER A 2 19.16 10.65 24.84
CA SER A 2 18.82 9.46 24.07
C SER A 2 17.33 9.19 24.26
N HIS A 3 16.55 9.41 23.24
CA HIS A 3 15.15 9.03 23.24
C HIS A 3 15.10 7.51 23.10
N SER A 4 15.04 6.78 24.19
CA SER A 4 14.65 5.37 24.13
C SER A 4 13.31 5.26 23.40
N PRO A 5 13.13 4.27 22.51
CA PRO A 5 11.85 4.06 21.88
C PRO A 5 10.78 3.90 22.96
N LYS A 6 9.69 4.66 22.85
CA LYS A 6 8.58 4.50 23.76
C LYS A 6 7.99 3.11 23.59
N LEU A 7 7.69 2.44 24.68
CA LEU A 7 6.95 1.17 24.64
C LEU A 7 5.57 1.43 24.04
N SER A 8 5.28 0.86 22.89
CA SER A 8 4.15 1.24 22.05
C SER A 8 2.80 1.14 22.73
N SER A 9 2.61 0.07 23.50
CA SER A 9 1.33 -0.16 24.16
C SER A 9 1.05 0.75 25.35
N LEU A 10 2.10 1.34 25.93
CA LEU A 10 1.97 2.27 27.04
C LEU A 10 1.95 3.73 26.58
N PHE A 11 2.44 4.01 25.37
CA PHE A 11 2.73 5.38 24.92
C PHE A 11 2.23 5.69 23.51
N ASN A 12 1.56 4.77 22.83
CA ASN A 12 0.94 5.19 21.60
C ASN A 12 -0.14 6.22 21.94
N ASN A 13 -0.16 7.33 21.24
CA ASN A 13 -1.13 8.41 21.39
C ASN A 13 -2.53 7.96 20.91
N THR A 14 -2.93 6.75 21.24
CA THR A 14 -4.27 6.31 20.97
C THR A 14 -5.22 7.11 21.84
N LYS A 15 -6.39 7.40 21.34
CA LYS A 15 -7.46 8.12 22.05
C LYS A 15 -7.89 7.46 23.36
N LEU A 16 -7.34 6.30 23.68
CA LEU A 16 -7.65 5.51 24.87
C LEU A 16 -6.71 5.77 26.04
N ARG A 17 -5.76 6.69 25.89
CA ARG A 17 -4.79 7.02 26.94
C ARG A 17 -4.71 8.49 27.20
N THR A 18 -4.54 8.82 28.45
CA THR A 18 -4.18 10.17 28.89
C THR A 18 -2.65 10.22 29.01
N PRO A 19 -1.91 10.81 28.06
CA PRO A 19 -0.44 10.67 27.98
C PRO A 19 0.31 11.11 29.24
N ASN A 20 -0.27 12.03 30.01
CA ASN A 20 0.34 12.59 31.22
C ASN A 20 0.08 11.77 32.47
N ASP A 21 -0.80 10.77 32.42
CA ASP A 21 -1.29 10.03 33.57
C ASP A 21 -0.76 8.59 33.64
N ILE A 22 0.04 8.16 32.66
CA ILE A 22 0.50 6.79 32.55
C ILE A 22 1.94 6.65 33.04
N SER A 23 2.15 5.79 34.03
CA SER A 23 3.48 5.40 34.48
C SER A 23 4.13 4.41 33.54
N ASP A 24 5.36 4.71 33.12
CA ASP A 24 6.19 3.86 32.26
C ASP A 24 6.48 2.48 32.90
N LEU A 25 6.43 2.41 34.21
CA LEU A 25 6.86 1.25 34.98
C LEU A 25 5.72 0.33 35.40
N SER A 26 4.50 0.85 35.57
CA SER A 26 3.39 0.09 36.13
C SER A 26 2.23 -0.17 35.16
N GLY A 27 2.16 0.57 34.06
CA GLY A 27 1.00 0.52 33.16
C GLY A 27 -0.30 1.10 33.77
N MET A 28 -0.23 1.68 34.94
CA MET A 28 -1.36 2.32 35.62
C MET A 28 -1.28 3.83 35.50
N CYS A 29 -2.41 4.49 35.28
CA CYS A 29 -2.52 5.94 35.36
C CYS A 29 -3.16 6.38 36.66
N SER A 30 -3.12 7.69 36.93
CA SER A 30 -3.61 8.28 38.20
C SER A 30 -5.09 8.06 38.49
N VAL A 31 -5.90 7.74 37.45
CA VAL A 31 -7.36 7.50 37.60
C VAL A 31 -7.72 6.02 37.75
N CYS A 32 -6.74 5.10 37.76
CA CYS A 32 -7.02 3.66 37.86
C CYS A 32 -7.67 3.25 39.18
N SER A 33 -7.40 3.98 40.30
CA SER A 33 -7.81 3.57 41.62
C SER A 33 -9.30 3.72 41.93
N ASP A 34 -9.94 4.83 41.49
CA ASP A 34 -11.28 5.15 41.99
C ASP A 34 -12.36 5.33 40.92
N LYS A 35 -12.03 5.89 39.78
CA LYS A 35 -13.01 6.31 38.78
C LYS A 35 -12.55 6.02 37.35
N CYS A 36 -11.84 4.92 37.16
CA CYS A 36 -11.35 4.58 35.83
C CYS A 36 -12.51 4.35 34.85
N PRO A 37 -12.63 5.15 33.78
CA PRO A 37 -13.69 4.97 32.77
C PRO A 37 -13.38 3.84 31.76
N GLY A 38 -12.24 3.15 31.89
CA GLY A 38 -11.83 2.08 30.97
C GLY A 38 -11.35 2.57 29.59
N LEU A 39 -10.87 3.82 29.49
CA LEU A 39 -10.51 4.42 28.19
C LEU A 39 -9.11 4.04 27.67
N CYS A 40 -8.28 3.37 28.45
CA CYS A 40 -6.95 2.86 28.01
C CYS A 40 -7.07 1.44 27.43
N GLU A 41 -6.01 0.97 26.79
CA GLU A 41 -5.97 -0.41 26.24
C GLU A 41 -6.22 -1.47 27.31
N ILE A 42 -5.74 -1.27 28.54
CA ILE A 42 -5.96 -2.22 29.65
C ILE A 42 -7.44 -2.24 30.03
N GLY A 43 -8.05 -1.06 30.20
CA GLY A 43 -9.48 -0.94 30.48
C GLY A 43 -10.34 -1.50 29.35
N LEU A 44 -10.01 -1.20 28.10
CA LEU A 44 -10.69 -1.78 26.93
C LEU A 44 -10.55 -3.31 26.91
N SER A 45 -9.36 -3.85 27.21
CA SER A 45 -9.13 -5.29 27.28
C SER A 45 -9.94 -5.97 28.38
N ALA A 46 -10.11 -5.30 29.53
CA ALA A 46 -10.95 -5.80 30.61
C ALA A 46 -12.42 -5.93 30.21
N VAL A 47 -12.91 -5.03 29.32
CA VAL A 47 -14.31 -5.01 28.87
C VAL A 47 -14.55 -5.88 27.63
N ARG A 48 -13.61 -5.87 26.68
CA ARG A 48 -13.78 -6.50 25.35
C ARG A 48 -12.97 -7.77 25.16
N GLY A 49 -12.09 -8.13 26.10
CA GLY A 49 -11.26 -9.33 25.99
C GLY A 49 -10.45 -9.37 24.70
N ILE A 50 -10.50 -10.49 24.01
CA ILE A 50 -9.76 -10.71 22.77
C ILE A 50 -10.14 -9.74 21.62
N GLU A 51 -11.34 -9.20 21.64
CA GLU A 51 -11.77 -8.22 20.62
C GLU A 51 -10.95 -6.93 20.68
N ALA A 52 -10.37 -6.60 21.84
CA ALA A 52 -9.49 -5.44 21.97
C ALA A 52 -8.15 -5.60 21.21
N ALA A 53 -7.78 -6.81 20.83
CA ALA A 53 -6.57 -7.07 20.06
C ALA A 53 -6.70 -6.62 18.58
N TYR A 54 -7.93 -6.58 18.07
CA TYR A 54 -8.24 -6.24 16.68
C TYR A 54 -9.15 -5.01 16.61
N PRO A 55 -9.15 -4.27 15.49
CA PRO A 55 -9.96 -3.07 15.33
C PRO A 55 -11.44 -3.38 14.99
N PHE A 56 -12.09 -4.27 15.71
CA PHE A 56 -13.47 -4.68 15.47
C PHE A 56 -14.47 -3.59 15.87
N GLY A 57 -14.73 -2.63 14.98
CA GLY A 57 -15.77 -1.62 15.20
C GLY A 57 -15.55 -0.71 16.41
N THR A 58 -14.35 -0.72 16.98
CA THR A 58 -13.97 0.18 18.07
C THR A 58 -13.54 1.52 17.49
N ALA A 59 -13.75 2.61 18.23
CA ALA A 59 -13.26 3.95 17.86
C ALA A 59 -11.72 4.05 17.81
N ASN A 60 -11.03 2.94 17.98
CA ASN A 60 -9.61 2.80 18.23
C ASN A 60 -8.85 2.16 17.08
N ASN A 61 -9.32 2.33 15.86
CA ASN A 61 -8.63 1.81 14.69
C ASN A 61 -7.34 2.58 14.46
N GLN A 62 -6.22 1.89 14.70
CA GLN A 62 -4.91 2.35 14.30
C GLN A 62 -4.64 1.89 12.86
N PHE A 63 -4.45 2.84 11.93
CA PHE A 63 -4.23 2.53 10.51
C PHE A 63 -2.77 2.56 10.09
N ALA A 64 -1.88 2.97 11.00
CA ALA A 64 -0.46 3.04 10.77
C ALA A 64 0.34 2.92 12.06
N SER A 65 1.65 2.70 11.95
CA SER A 65 2.55 2.82 13.08
C SER A 65 2.54 4.26 13.60
N GLU A 66 2.38 4.40 14.91
CA GLU A 66 2.53 5.65 15.65
C GLU A 66 3.88 5.71 16.38
N LYS A 67 4.68 4.66 16.24
CA LYS A 67 6.01 4.57 16.85
C LYS A 67 6.96 5.51 16.15
N THR A 68 7.67 6.32 16.94
CA THR A 68 8.76 7.15 16.45
C THR A 68 10.04 6.35 16.48
N TYR A 69 10.73 6.25 15.37
CA TYR A 69 12.04 5.62 15.27
C TYR A 69 13.14 6.67 15.47
N PRO A 70 14.26 6.30 16.13
CA PRO A 70 15.34 7.24 16.40
C PRO A 70 16.11 7.64 15.14
N PHE A 71 15.96 6.91 14.04
CA PHE A 71 16.62 7.12 12.77
C PHE A 71 15.61 6.99 11.61
N ASP A 72 15.52 8.03 10.78
CA ASP A 72 14.61 8.10 9.64
C ASP A 72 15.13 9.06 8.55
N PHE A 73 14.34 9.34 7.52
CA PHE A 73 14.69 10.22 6.40
C PHE A 73 14.96 11.68 6.81
N SER A 74 14.55 12.12 8.01
CA SER A 74 14.85 13.48 8.49
C SER A 74 16.33 13.69 8.83
N HIS A 75 17.08 12.60 8.98
CA HIS A 75 18.53 12.62 9.23
C HIS A 75 19.37 12.89 7.98
N PHE A 76 18.72 13.13 6.85
CA PHE A 76 19.37 13.44 5.59
C PHE A 76 18.80 14.72 4.98
N ASN A 77 19.67 15.58 4.45
CA ASN A 77 19.30 16.63 3.50
C ASN A 77 19.53 16.16 2.07
N ILE A 78 18.94 16.88 1.12
CA ILE A 78 19.18 16.67 -0.31
C ILE A 78 20.37 17.51 -0.74
N ASN A 79 21.31 16.89 -1.49
CA ASN A 79 22.52 17.55 -1.95
C ASN A 79 22.21 18.34 -3.25
N GLY A 80 22.45 19.65 -3.23
CA GLY A 80 22.36 20.50 -4.43
C GLY A 80 23.67 20.53 -5.21
N ARG A 81 23.60 20.72 -6.54
CA ARG A 81 24.76 20.88 -7.41
C ARG A 81 24.64 22.13 -8.25
N VAL A 82 25.77 22.71 -8.63
CA VAL A 82 25.83 23.93 -9.48
C VAL A 82 26.24 23.58 -10.91
N PHE A 83 27.11 22.59 -11.06
CA PHE A 83 27.70 22.24 -12.34
C PHE A 83 27.15 20.93 -12.90
N GLY A 84 27.15 20.82 -14.24
CA GLY A 84 26.77 19.65 -14.98
C GLY A 84 25.26 19.56 -15.24
N ALA A 85 24.90 18.62 -16.13
CA ALA A 85 23.52 18.28 -16.47
C ALA A 85 23.46 16.80 -16.87
N MET A 86 23.61 15.89 -15.90
CA MET A 86 23.63 14.45 -16.18
C MET A 86 22.30 13.97 -16.78
N GLY A 87 22.34 13.59 -18.05
CA GLY A 87 21.20 13.14 -18.83
C GLY A 87 20.47 14.20 -19.66
N ALA A 88 21.00 15.43 -19.69
CA ALA A 88 20.55 16.49 -20.58
C ALA A 88 21.76 17.22 -21.19
N ALA A 89 21.49 18.09 -22.17
CA ALA A 89 22.52 19.00 -22.68
C ALA A 89 22.91 20.02 -21.60
N GLU A 90 24.19 20.41 -21.57
CA GLU A 90 24.66 21.53 -20.71
C GLU A 90 24.38 22.88 -21.37
N ASP A 91 23.10 23.17 -21.60
CA ASP A 91 22.60 24.38 -22.22
C ASP A 91 21.61 25.09 -21.31
N SER A 92 21.97 26.27 -20.82
CA SER A 92 21.16 27.05 -19.88
C SER A 92 19.89 27.65 -20.49
N GLU A 93 19.79 27.72 -21.80
CA GLU A 93 18.59 28.27 -22.47
C GLU A 93 17.51 27.20 -22.70
N THR A 94 17.91 25.93 -22.86
CA THR A 94 16.98 24.84 -23.15
C THR A 94 16.80 23.88 -21.99
N THR A 95 17.81 23.68 -21.14
CA THR A 95 17.78 22.74 -20.03
C THR A 95 17.12 23.36 -18.80
N ASN A 96 15.97 22.85 -18.42
CA ASN A 96 15.16 23.33 -17.29
C ASN A 96 14.46 22.17 -16.56
N VAL A 97 13.64 22.48 -15.57
CA VAL A 97 12.95 21.45 -14.76
C VAL A 97 12.13 20.46 -15.60
N HIS A 98 11.54 20.91 -16.70
CA HIS A 98 10.75 20.05 -17.57
C HIS A 98 11.60 19.13 -18.46
N SER A 99 12.92 19.36 -18.53
CA SER A 99 13.85 18.44 -19.19
C SER A 99 14.16 17.20 -18.33
N VAL A 100 13.72 17.16 -17.07
CA VAL A 100 13.93 16.02 -16.19
C VAL A 100 12.93 14.91 -16.52
N ASP A 101 13.44 13.77 -16.97
CA ASP A 101 12.67 12.56 -17.22
C ASP A 101 12.61 11.69 -15.95
N ILE A 102 11.40 11.56 -15.40
CA ILE A 102 11.08 10.67 -14.28
C ILE A 102 10.24 9.47 -14.70
N SER A 103 10.07 9.27 -16.00
CA SER A 103 9.41 8.08 -16.50
C SER A 103 10.24 6.82 -16.21
N TYR A 104 9.55 5.69 -16.10
CA TYR A 104 10.20 4.42 -15.85
C TYR A 104 9.52 3.31 -16.64
N GLU A 105 10.30 2.38 -17.17
CA GLU A 105 9.78 1.23 -17.89
C GLU A 105 10.48 -0.04 -17.41
N PHE A 106 9.72 -1.08 -17.10
CA PHE A 106 10.25 -2.37 -16.64
C PHE A 106 9.30 -3.53 -17.01
N GLY A 107 9.74 -4.75 -16.69
CA GLY A 107 8.98 -5.98 -16.89
C GLY A 107 9.74 -7.00 -17.75
N TYR A 108 9.56 -8.27 -17.46
CA TYR A 108 10.21 -9.38 -18.16
C TYR A 108 9.53 -9.69 -19.49
N GLU A 109 8.31 -10.25 -19.46
CA GLU A 109 7.57 -10.58 -20.69
C GLU A 109 6.85 -9.35 -21.28
N ARG A 110 6.20 -8.53 -20.46
CA ARG A 110 5.47 -7.33 -20.87
C ARG A 110 6.06 -6.10 -20.20
N LYS A 111 6.36 -5.09 -20.98
CA LYS A 111 6.83 -3.81 -20.44
C LYS A 111 5.67 -2.99 -19.88
N ILE A 112 5.86 -2.48 -18.69
CA ILE A 112 4.98 -1.53 -18.02
C ILE A 112 5.66 -0.16 -18.06
N LYS A 113 4.97 0.82 -18.61
CA LYS A 113 5.46 2.20 -18.73
C LYS A 113 4.80 3.08 -17.67
N LEU A 114 5.58 3.84 -16.94
CA LEU A 114 5.13 4.73 -15.89
C LEU A 114 5.52 6.17 -16.21
N LYS A 115 4.65 7.13 -15.91
CA LYS A 115 5.00 8.56 -15.97
C LYS A 115 5.83 9.02 -14.77
N ALA A 116 5.71 8.32 -13.66
CA ALA A 116 6.49 8.52 -12.44
C ALA A 116 6.75 7.17 -11.75
N PRO A 117 7.85 6.99 -11.00
CA PRO A 117 8.23 5.72 -10.40
C PRO A 117 7.42 5.40 -9.14
N ILE A 118 6.10 5.38 -9.28
CA ILE A 118 5.14 5.24 -8.18
C ILE A 118 4.25 4.00 -8.38
N ILE A 119 4.09 3.25 -7.30
CA ILE A 119 3.04 2.24 -7.16
C ILE A 119 2.09 2.62 -6.02
N LEU A 120 0.80 2.62 -6.28
CA LEU A 120 -0.23 2.79 -5.28
C LEU A 120 -0.60 1.40 -4.73
N PRO A 121 -0.27 1.10 -3.46
CA PRO A 121 -0.48 -0.22 -2.89
C PRO A 121 -1.96 -0.55 -2.70
N ALA A 122 -2.20 -1.83 -2.49
CA ALA A 122 -3.49 -2.48 -2.46
C ALA A 122 -4.55 -1.78 -1.61
N MET A 123 -5.63 -1.36 -2.26
CA MET A 123 -6.86 -0.84 -1.67
C MET A 123 -8.05 -1.44 -2.40
N ALA A 124 -9.10 -1.83 -1.66
CA ALA A 124 -10.30 -2.41 -2.27
C ALA A 124 -11.60 -1.83 -1.71
N LYS A 125 -11.64 -1.38 -0.47
CA LYS A 125 -12.88 -0.96 0.18
C LYS A 125 -13.12 0.55 0.18
N LEU A 126 -12.08 1.34 0.44
CA LEU A 126 -12.21 2.77 0.65
C LEU A 126 -12.01 3.52 -0.67
N ASN A 127 -13.05 4.22 -1.13
CA ASN A 127 -13.00 5.17 -2.27
C ASN A 127 -12.22 4.65 -3.49
N TRP A 128 -12.36 3.36 -3.82
CA TRP A 128 -11.57 2.68 -4.83
C TRP A 128 -11.82 3.23 -6.25
N GLN A 129 -13.04 3.72 -6.53
CA GLN A 129 -13.39 4.28 -7.84
C GLN A 129 -12.46 5.45 -8.19
N ASP A 130 -12.32 6.39 -7.27
CA ASP A 130 -11.47 7.56 -7.45
C ASP A 130 -9.99 7.18 -7.45
N TYR A 131 -9.63 6.20 -6.62
CA TYR A 131 -8.25 5.73 -6.49
C TYR A 131 -7.73 5.10 -7.78
N TYR A 132 -8.51 4.22 -8.40
CA TYR A 132 -8.11 3.57 -9.65
C TYR A 132 -8.17 4.54 -10.84
N SER A 133 -9.21 5.37 -10.92
CA SER A 133 -9.33 6.38 -11.97
C SER A 133 -8.20 7.43 -11.90
N GLY A 134 -7.92 7.96 -10.72
CA GLY A 134 -6.86 8.95 -10.52
C GLY A 134 -5.46 8.39 -10.80
N ALA A 135 -5.21 7.11 -10.45
CA ALA A 135 -3.97 6.41 -10.78
C ALA A 135 -3.77 6.27 -12.30
N ALA A 136 -4.80 5.85 -13.02
CA ALA A 136 -4.78 5.75 -14.47
C ALA A 136 -4.51 7.10 -15.14
N MET A 137 -5.19 8.17 -14.72
CA MET A 137 -4.97 9.53 -15.21
C MET A 137 -3.52 9.99 -15.00
N ALA A 138 -2.95 9.68 -13.84
CA ALA A 138 -1.57 10.02 -13.50
C ALA A 138 -0.53 9.11 -14.18
N GLY A 139 -0.95 7.99 -14.77
CA GLY A 139 -0.05 7.03 -15.42
C GLY A 139 0.88 6.30 -14.48
N VAL A 140 0.38 5.90 -13.30
CA VAL A 140 1.11 5.13 -12.28
C VAL A 140 0.43 3.77 -12.05
N MET A 141 1.15 2.84 -11.43
CA MET A 141 0.58 1.54 -11.06
C MET A 141 -0.37 1.66 -9.89
N VAL A 142 -1.42 0.84 -9.90
CA VAL A 142 -2.35 0.70 -8.77
C VAL A 142 -2.76 -0.75 -8.54
N VAL A 143 -2.90 -1.14 -7.27
CA VAL A 143 -3.17 -2.51 -6.87
C VAL A 143 -4.58 -2.65 -6.30
N ILE A 144 -5.38 -3.56 -6.86
CA ILE A 144 -6.63 -4.04 -6.25
C ILE A 144 -6.25 -4.94 -5.07
N GLY A 145 -6.78 -4.64 -3.89
CA GLY A 145 -6.44 -5.38 -2.67
C GLY A 145 -6.92 -6.82 -2.67
N GLU A 146 -6.26 -7.63 -1.86
CA GLU A 146 -6.64 -9.02 -1.61
C GLU A 146 -8.06 -9.12 -1.03
N ASN A 147 -8.69 -10.25 -1.24
CA ASN A 147 -10.07 -10.53 -0.85
C ASN A 147 -11.11 -9.59 -1.51
N ALA A 148 -10.77 -8.90 -2.61
CA ALA A 148 -11.69 -7.99 -3.29
C ALA A 148 -12.97 -8.71 -3.75
N VAL A 149 -12.87 -9.96 -4.18
CA VAL A 149 -14.04 -10.76 -4.59
C VAL A 149 -15.07 -10.96 -3.46
N LYS A 150 -14.65 -10.96 -2.19
CA LYS A 150 -15.58 -11.07 -1.04
C LYS A 150 -16.49 -9.85 -0.87
N MET A 151 -16.20 -8.75 -1.54
CA MET A 151 -17.05 -7.55 -1.54
C MET A 151 -18.18 -7.66 -2.54
N ASP A 152 -18.12 -8.65 -3.44
CA ASP A 152 -19.13 -8.86 -4.46
C ASP A 152 -20.35 -9.57 -3.89
N LYS A 153 -21.52 -8.94 -4.05
CA LYS A 153 -22.79 -9.53 -3.63
C LYS A 153 -23.24 -10.69 -4.51
N ASP A 154 -22.74 -10.70 -5.74
CA ASP A 154 -23.03 -11.72 -6.76
C ASP A 154 -21.92 -12.77 -6.85
N LEU A 155 -21.02 -12.82 -5.86
CA LEU A 155 -19.95 -13.80 -5.79
C LEU A 155 -20.52 -15.23 -5.79
N GLN A 156 -20.04 -16.04 -6.73
CA GLN A 156 -20.37 -17.45 -6.81
C GLN A 156 -19.10 -18.29 -6.85
N HIS A 157 -19.22 -19.50 -6.31
CA HIS A 157 -18.18 -20.52 -6.38
C HIS A 157 -18.71 -21.75 -7.11
N ASP A 158 -17.85 -22.45 -7.80
CA ASP A 158 -18.17 -23.76 -8.40
C ASP A 158 -18.21 -24.87 -7.33
N ASN A 159 -18.48 -26.10 -7.78
CA ASN A 159 -18.55 -27.28 -6.89
C ASN A 159 -17.21 -27.61 -6.20
N ASN A 160 -16.10 -27.05 -6.67
CA ASN A 160 -14.76 -27.22 -6.11
C ASN A 160 -14.35 -26.04 -5.21
N GLY A 161 -15.27 -25.11 -4.92
CA GLY A 161 -15.02 -23.91 -4.13
C GLY A 161 -14.19 -22.85 -4.86
N LYS A 162 -14.09 -22.91 -6.21
CA LYS A 162 -13.38 -21.89 -6.99
C LYS A 162 -14.32 -20.78 -7.43
N VAL A 163 -13.82 -19.56 -7.49
CA VAL A 163 -14.59 -18.41 -7.98
C VAL A 163 -15.06 -18.68 -9.41
N SER A 164 -16.36 -18.63 -9.62
CA SER A 164 -17.03 -18.83 -10.90
C SER A 164 -17.74 -17.59 -11.42
N ASN A 165 -18.12 -16.67 -10.53
CA ASN A 165 -18.69 -15.38 -10.87
C ASN A 165 -18.29 -14.32 -9.85
N ALA A 166 -17.70 -13.21 -10.30
CA ALA A 166 -17.34 -12.05 -9.49
C ALA A 166 -17.32 -10.77 -10.35
N PRO A 167 -18.50 -10.29 -10.81
CA PRO A 167 -18.60 -9.16 -11.73
C PRO A 167 -18.08 -7.84 -11.15
N PHE A 168 -18.11 -7.67 -9.84
CA PHE A 168 -17.61 -6.49 -9.15
C PHE A 168 -16.10 -6.27 -9.37
N LEU A 169 -15.33 -7.35 -9.46
CA LEU A 169 -13.91 -7.26 -9.80
C LEU A 169 -13.69 -6.65 -11.20
N GLY A 170 -14.53 -7.02 -12.16
CA GLY A 170 -14.53 -6.42 -13.50
C GLY A 170 -14.80 -4.91 -13.45
N GLN A 171 -15.76 -4.47 -12.63
CA GLN A 171 -16.04 -3.04 -12.45
C GLN A 171 -14.81 -2.30 -11.90
N MET A 172 -14.08 -2.87 -10.94
CA MET A 172 -12.86 -2.27 -10.41
C MET A 172 -11.80 -2.06 -11.50
N ILE A 173 -11.60 -3.07 -12.34
CA ILE A 173 -10.65 -3.03 -13.45
C ILE A 173 -11.08 -1.96 -14.48
N ASP A 174 -12.37 -1.87 -14.80
CA ASP A 174 -12.91 -0.92 -15.77
C ASP A 174 -12.74 0.54 -15.33
N TYR A 175 -12.78 0.83 -14.02
CA TYR A 175 -12.53 2.20 -13.53
C TYR A 175 -11.12 2.68 -13.82
N PHE A 176 -10.14 1.81 -13.84
CA PHE A 176 -8.79 2.14 -14.31
C PHE A 176 -8.76 2.29 -15.83
N ARG A 177 -9.28 1.30 -16.56
CA ARG A 177 -9.20 1.22 -18.03
C ARG A 177 -9.84 2.38 -18.76
N ARG A 178 -10.87 2.98 -18.20
CA ARG A 178 -11.51 4.20 -18.76
C ARG A 178 -10.55 5.35 -18.96
N TYR A 179 -9.56 5.48 -18.09
CA TYR A 179 -8.62 6.60 -18.06
C TYR A 179 -7.21 6.20 -18.45
N ASP A 180 -6.99 4.94 -18.77
CA ASP A 180 -5.70 4.44 -19.25
C ASP A 180 -5.32 5.05 -20.59
N ARG A 181 -4.10 5.54 -20.68
CA ARG A 181 -3.47 6.12 -21.88
C ARG A 181 -2.15 5.43 -22.20
N GLY A 182 -2.02 4.15 -21.86
CA GLY A 182 -0.82 3.35 -22.11
C GLY A 182 0.29 3.55 -21.08
N TYR A 183 -0.02 4.16 -19.93
CA TYR A 183 0.87 4.32 -18.80
C TYR A 183 0.21 3.81 -17.52
N GLY A 184 1.03 3.23 -16.64
CA GLY A 184 0.53 2.59 -15.44
C GLY A 184 0.12 1.15 -15.70
N ASP A 185 -0.45 0.54 -14.70
CA ASP A 185 -1.08 -0.79 -14.77
C ASP A 185 -2.05 -0.98 -13.62
N ILE A 186 -3.08 -1.78 -13.83
CA ILE A 186 -3.95 -2.25 -12.76
C ILE A 186 -3.59 -3.69 -12.41
N ILE A 187 -3.31 -3.94 -11.14
CA ILE A 187 -2.73 -5.15 -10.63
C ILE A 187 -3.72 -5.79 -9.65
N LEU A 188 -3.92 -7.10 -9.73
CA LEU A 188 -4.68 -7.82 -8.70
C LEU A 188 -3.72 -8.45 -7.69
N GLN A 189 -3.84 -8.04 -6.43
CA GLN A 189 -3.15 -8.68 -5.33
C GLN A 189 -3.96 -9.88 -4.84
N VAL A 190 -3.26 -10.99 -4.59
CA VAL A 190 -3.84 -12.23 -4.05
C VAL A 190 -3.05 -12.70 -2.83
N ASN A 191 -3.75 -13.10 -1.79
CA ASN A 191 -3.19 -13.76 -0.62
C ASN A 191 -3.39 -15.29 -0.69
N ALA A 192 -3.04 -16.01 0.38
CA ALA A 192 -3.18 -17.45 0.44
C ALA A 192 -4.65 -17.93 0.29
N ASP A 193 -5.62 -17.16 0.79
CA ASP A 193 -7.03 -17.49 0.64
C ASP A 193 -7.50 -17.29 -0.81
N ASP A 194 -7.13 -16.18 -1.44
CA ASP A 194 -7.45 -15.90 -2.86
C ASP A 194 -6.87 -16.97 -3.80
N ILE A 195 -5.66 -17.47 -3.49
CA ILE A 195 -5.02 -18.55 -4.27
C ILE A 195 -5.80 -19.86 -4.12
N VAL A 196 -6.28 -20.16 -2.92
CA VAL A 196 -7.09 -21.35 -2.68
C VAL A 196 -8.41 -21.31 -3.46
N VAL A 197 -9.08 -20.16 -3.49
CA VAL A 197 -10.37 -20.03 -4.20
C VAL A 197 -10.22 -19.69 -5.68
N GLY A 198 -9.00 -19.50 -6.19
CA GLY A 198 -8.74 -19.29 -7.63
C GLY A 198 -9.10 -17.89 -8.15
N THR A 199 -9.00 -16.87 -7.31
CA THR A 199 -9.32 -15.47 -7.67
C THR A 199 -8.48 -14.97 -8.85
N ALA A 200 -7.17 -15.28 -8.85
CA ALA A 200 -6.26 -14.84 -9.92
C ALA A 200 -6.62 -15.46 -11.27
N GLU A 201 -6.84 -16.77 -11.31
CA GLU A 201 -7.20 -17.48 -12.53
C GLU A 201 -8.53 -16.98 -13.11
N TYR A 202 -9.51 -16.71 -12.24
CA TYR A 202 -10.76 -16.10 -12.64
C TYR A 202 -10.57 -14.73 -13.29
N ALA A 203 -9.77 -13.85 -12.65
CA ALA A 203 -9.51 -12.52 -13.15
C ALA A 203 -8.73 -12.51 -14.48
N LEU A 204 -7.68 -13.33 -14.58
CA LEU A 204 -6.88 -13.49 -15.80
C LEU A 204 -7.74 -13.94 -16.98
N LYS A 205 -8.60 -14.93 -16.76
CA LYS A 205 -9.45 -15.51 -17.80
C LYS A 205 -10.59 -14.59 -18.24
N ASN A 206 -11.25 -13.92 -17.30
CA ASN A 206 -12.50 -13.20 -17.59
C ASN A 206 -12.32 -11.72 -17.86
N PHE A 207 -11.24 -11.10 -17.37
CA PHE A 207 -11.03 -9.65 -17.47
C PHE A 207 -9.75 -9.26 -18.20
N ASP A 208 -9.07 -10.20 -18.85
CA ASP A 208 -7.82 -9.95 -19.57
C ASP A 208 -6.79 -9.18 -18.73
N LEU A 209 -6.76 -9.45 -17.42
CA LEU A 209 -5.76 -8.89 -16.53
C LEU A 209 -4.39 -9.47 -16.87
N LYS A 210 -3.31 -8.68 -16.72
CA LYS A 210 -1.97 -9.11 -17.13
C LYS A 210 -1.00 -9.26 -15.96
N THR A 211 -1.30 -8.60 -14.83
CA THR A 211 -0.39 -8.53 -13.69
C THR A 211 -1.05 -9.04 -12.41
N ILE A 212 -0.40 -10.00 -11.76
CA ILE A 212 -0.79 -10.54 -10.45
C ILE A 212 0.30 -10.24 -9.44
N GLU A 213 -0.10 -9.74 -8.27
CA GLU A 213 0.79 -9.56 -7.12
C GLU A 213 0.50 -10.63 -6.05
N ILE A 214 1.48 -11.46 -5.74
CA ILE A 214 1.41 -12.47 -4.67
C ILE A 214 1.84 -11.82 -3.36
N LYS A 215 0.98 -11.87 -2.35
CA LYS A 215 1.21 -11.27 -1.06
C LYS A 215 1.64 -12.27 0.00
N PHE A 216 2.82 -12.04 0.57
CA PHE A 216 3.37 -12.83 1.67
C PHE A 216 2.79 -12.35 3.00
N GLY A 217 1.71 -12.97 3.44
CA GLY A 217 0.97 -12.57 4.62
C GLY A 217 -0.18 -11.61 4.32
N GLN A 218 -0.51 -10.73 5.24
CA GLN A 218 -1.61 -9.79 5.09
C GLN A 218 -1.19 -8.38 5.40
N ALA A 219 -1.64 -7.43 4.59
CA ALA A 219 -1.31 -6.01 4.71
C ALA A 219 0.21 -5.74 4.79
N ALA A 220 0.58 -4.51 5.09
CA ALA A 220 1.96 -4.07 5.24
C ALA A 220 2.71 -4.75 6.41
N LYS A 221 2.00 -5.41 7.30
CA LYS A 221 2.56 -6.02 8.52
C LYS A 221 2.62 -7.55 8.48
N GLY A 222 2.25 -8.17 7.37
CA GLY A 222 2.39 -9.62 7.21
C GLY A 222 1.49 -10.51 8.06
N ILE A 223 0.36 -10.00 8.54
CA ILE A 223 -0.46 -10.64 9.56
C ILE A 223 -1.65 -11.38 8.99
N GLN A 224 -2.08 -12.42 9.68
CA GLN A 224 -3.40 -13.00 9.58
C GLN A 224 -4.45 -12.01 10.07
N HIS A 225 -5.48 -11.75 9.27
CA HIS A 225 -6.64 -11.03 9.78
C HIS A 225 -7.60 -12.01 10.45
N VAL A 226 -8.35 -11.49 11.40
CA VAL A 226 -9.47 -12.20 12.01
C VAL A 226 -10.70 -11.31 11.89
N ALA A 227 -11.81 -11.87 11.44
CA ALA A 227 -13.08 -11.16 11.31
C ALA A 227 -14.20 -11.98 11.98
N PRO A 228 -15.04 -11.36 12.80
CA PRO A 228 -16.20 -12.06 13.39
C PRO A 228 -17.23 -12.36 12.31
N VAL A 229 -17.87 -13.53 12.44
CA VAL A 229 -18.98 -14.00 11.59
C VAL A 229 -20.15 -14.31 12.52
N TYR A 230 -21.20 -13.51 12.41
CA TYR A 230 -22.34 -13.53 13.33
C TYR A 230 -23.51 -14.40 12.85
N SER A 231 -23.43 -14.99 11.66
CA SER A 231 -24.43 -15.90 11.10
C SER A 231 -23.88 -17.32 11.01
N TYR A 232 -24.63 -18.30 11.44
CA TYR A 232 -24.26 -19.71 11.29
C TYR A 232 -24.20 -20.11 9.82
N GLU A 233 -25.20 -19.68 9.04
CA GLU A 233 -25.30 -19.98 7.62
C GLU A 233 -24.10 -19.40 6.84
N GLU A 234 -23.70 -18.18 7.19
CA GLU A 234 -22.51 -17.53 6.62
C GLU A 234 -21.24 -18.31 6.99
N ALA A 235 -21.10 -18.71 8.26
CA ALA A 235 -19.94 -19.49 8.73
C ALA A 235 -19.83 -20.83 7.98
N VAL A 236 -20.94 -21.53 7.81
CA VAL A 236 -21.02 -22.80 7.04
C VAL A 236 -20.69 -22.56 5.56
N SER A 237 -21.22 -21.50 4.96
CA SER A 237 -20.94 -21.15 3.57
C SER A 237 -19.45 -20.84 3.36
N LEU A 238 -18.87 -20.01 4.20
CA LEU A 238 -17.44 -19.71 4.16
C LEU A 238 -16.59 -20.97 4.27
N LYS A 239 -16.94 -21.86 5.21
CA LYS A 239 -16.21 -23.13 5.39
C LYS A 239 -16.29 -24.04 4.17
N LYS A 240 -17.48 -24.18 3.57
CA LYS A 240 -17.69 -24.95 2.33
C LYS A 240 -16.91 -24.39 1.15
N ASN A 241 -16.78 -23.06 1.06
CA ASN A 241 -16.03 -22.37 0.03
C ASN A 241 -14.52 -22.36 0.30
N GLY A 242 -14.03 -23.10 1.28
CA GLY A 242 -12.60 -23.29 1.53
C GLY A 242 -11.95 -22.24 2.44
N TYR A 243 -12.71 -21.33 3.04
CA TYR A 243 -12.15 -20.38 4.01
C TYR A 243 -11.94 -21.01 5.39
N LEU A 244 -10.99 -20.46 6.16
CA LEU A 244 -10.77 -20.87 7.54
C LEU A 244 -11.80 -20.20 8.46
N VAL A 245 -12.60 -21.01 9.12
CA VAL A 245 -13.58 -20.57 10.13
C VAL A 245 -13.34 -21.32 11.42
N PHE A 246 -13.25 -20.61 12.52
CA PHE A 246 -13.02 -21.15 13.85
C PHE A 246 -14.07 -20.63 14.84
N PRO A 247 -14.58 -21.48 15.74
CA PRO A 247 -14.47 -22.93 15.65
C PRO A 247 -15.10 -23.48 14.37
N ASN A 248 -14.88 -24.75 14.03
CA ASN A 248 -15.42 -25.33 12.81
C ASN A 248 -16.96 -25.35 12.85
N PRO A 249 -17.69 -24.65 11.98
CA PRO A 249 -19.13 -24.58 12.01
C PRO A 249 -19.83 -25.91 11.63
N MET A 250 -19.06 -26.88 11.13
CA MET A 250 -19.59 -28.21 10.82
C MET A 250 -19.62 -29.13 12.05
N ASP A 251 -19.03 -28.73 13.15
CA ASP A 251 -19.04 -29.50 14.40
C ASP A 251 -20.33 -29.21 15.16
N GLU A 252 -21.04 -30.28 15.56
CA GLU A 252 -22.34 -30.14 16.22
C GLU A 252 -22.25 -29.36 17.54
N SER A 253 -21.17 -29.51 18.30
CA SER A 253 -20.93 -28.74 19.51
C SER A 253 -20.82 -27.22 19.26
N ALA A 254 -20.17 -26.81 18.19
CA ALA A 254 -20.06 -25.39 17.80
C ALA A 254 -21.39 -24.81 17.35
N LYS A 255 -22.19 -25.62 16.66
CA LYS A 255 -23.56 -25.26 16.25
C LYS A 255 -24.48 -25.09 17.46
N GLU A 256 -24.47 -26.06 18.40
CA GLU A 256 -25.26 -25.98 19.64
C GLU A 256 -24.89 -24.73 20.44
N GLU A 257 -23.61 -24.46 20.59
CA GLU A 257 -23.13 -23.29 21.35
C GLU A 257 -23.57 -21.98 20.70
N PHE A 258 -23.54 -21.90 19.38
CA PHE A 258 -24.05 -20.74 18.64
C PHE A 258 -25.55 -20.49 18.93
N TYR A 259 -26.37 -21.53 18.88
CA TYR A 259 -27.81 -21.40 19.11
C TYR A 259 -28.20 -21.22 20.58
N ARG A 260 -27.31 -21.50 21.53
CA ARG A 260 -27.48 -21.12 22.94
C ARG A 260 -27.47 -19.62 23.18
N GLY A 261 -26.93 -18.85 22.23
CA GLY A 261 -27.02 -17.38 22.22
C GLY A 261 -26.18 -16.65 23.27
N ASN A 262 -25.15 -17.30 23.85
CA ASN A 262 -24.29 -16.74 24.91
C ASN A 262 -23.21 -15.77 24.39
N GLY A 263 -23.49 -15.02 23.32
CA GLY A 263 -22.51 -14.12 22.69
C GLY A 263 -21.46 -14.85 21.84
N PHE A 264 -21.63 -16.16 21.65
CA PHE A 264 -20.76 -16.95 20.80
C PHE A 264 -20.90 -16.53 19.33
N HIS A 265 -19.80 -16.40 18.65
CA HIS A 265 -19.73 -16.15 17.21
C HIS A 265 -18.56 -16.90 16.61
N PHE A 266 -18.62 -17.10 15.30
CA PHE A 266 -17.51 -17.68 14.55
C PHE A 266 -16.51 -16.62 14.16
N LEU A 267 -15.27 -17.03 13.94
CA LEU A 267 -14.19 -16.18 13.46
C LEU A 267 -13.72 -16.70 12.09
N GLN A 268 -13.77 -15.87 11.08
CA GLN A 268 -13.05 -16.12 9.85
C GLN A 268 -11.60 -15.70 10.05
N CYS A 269 -10.67 -16.65 9.90
CA CYS A 269 -9.23 -16.41 10.01
C CYS A 269 -8.58 -16.42 8.64
N GLY A 270 -7.70 -15.46 8.36
CA GLY A 270 -6.85 -15.49 7.17
C GLY A 270 -5.84 -16.64 7.25
N ARG A 271 -5.52 -17.27 6.11
CA ARG A 271 -4.49 -18.33 6.06
C ARG A 271 -3.11 -17.74 6.24
N LEU A 272 -2.28 -18.43 7.01
CA LEU A 272 -0.83 -18.24 6.93
C LEU A 272 -0.34 -18.92 5.64
N PRO A 273 0.43 -18.21 4.79
CA PRO A 273 1.05 -18.86 3.65
C PRO A 273 2.14 -19.82 4.13
N MET A 274 1.92 -21.11 3.92
CA MET A 274 2.89 -22.17 4.22
C MET A 274 3.63 -22.55 2.93
N TRP A 275 4.18 -21.53 2.27
CA TRP A 275 4.86 -21.70 0.97
C TRP A 275 6.33 -22.06 1.13
N ASN A 276 6.84 -22.73 0.13
CA ASN A 276 8.25 -22.98 -0.11
C ASN A 276 8.56 -22.70 -1.60
N GLU A 277 9.79 -22.93 -2.02
CA GLU A 277 10.25 -22.66 -3.37
C GLU A 277 9.36 -23.35 -4.41
N SER A 278 9.14 -24.67 -4.26
CA SER A 278 8.34 -25.46 -5.21
C SER A 278 6.89 -25.00 -5.29
N SER A 279 6.25 -24.73 -4.14
CA SER A 279 4.85 -24.27 -4.14
C SER A 279 4.69 -22.89 -4.75
N LEU A 280 5.64 -21.97 -4.58
CA LEU A 280 5.62 -20.66 -5.22
C LEU A 280 5.88 -20.77 -6.73
N GLU A 281 6.81 -21.62 -7.16
CA GLU A 281 7.04 -21.92 -8.58
C GLU A 281 5.79 -22.47 -9.25
N GLU A 282 5.09 -23.42 -8.61
CA GLU A 282 3.82 -23.95 -9.11
C GLU A 282 2.74 -22.88 -9.24
N ILE A 283 2.61 -21.99 -8.24
CA ILE A 283 1.64 -20.88 -8.25
C ILE A 283 1.96 -19.92 -9.41
N ILE A 284 3.22 -19.51 -9.56
CA ILE A 284 3.68 -18.62 -10.63
C ILE A 284 3.44 -19.24 -12.01
N THR A 285 3.83 -20.51 -12.18
CA THR A 285 3.65 -21.24 -13.43
C THR A 285 2.16 -21.32 -13.79
N ARG A 286 1.30 -21.62 -12.82
CA ARG A 286 -0.15 -21.67 -13.01
C ARG A 286 -0.71 -20.31 -13.41
N PHE A 287 -0.27 -19.20 -12.79
CA PHE A 287 -0.74 -17.87 -13.16
C PHE A 287 -0.29 -17.51 -14.58
N ARG A 288 0.93 -17.80 -14.97
CA ARG A 288 1.42 -17.58 -16.34
C ARG A 288 0.65 -18.41 -17.36
N ALA A 289 0.36 -19.68 -17.06
CA ALA A 289 -0.46 -20.55 -17.91
C ALA A 289 -1.90 -20.01 -18.07
N ASN A 290 -2.41 -19.24 -17.13
CA ASN A 290 -3.72 -18.59 -17.22
C ASN A 290 -3.66 -17.15 -17.81
N GLY A 291 -2.50 -16.69 -18.27
CA GLY A 291 -2.36 -15.44 -19.03
C GLY A 291 -1.65 -14.30 -18.32
N ALA A 292 -1.16 -14.49 -17.09
CA ALA A 292 -0.35 -13.47 -16.41
C ALA A 292 0.96 -13.24 -17.19
N LYS A 293 1.26 -11.98 -17.47
CA LYS A 293 2.48 -11.55 -18.16
C LYS A 293 3.51 -10.98 -17.20
N ASN A 294 3.05 -10.40 -16.09
CA ASN A 294 3.90 -9.91 -15.03
C ASN A 294 3.48 -10.54 -13.70
N ILE A 295 4.47 -10.94 -12.92
CA ILE A 295 4.28 -11.45 -11.56
C ILE A 295 5.02 -10.52 -10.61
N PHE A 296 4.30 -10.03 -9.62
CA PHE A 296 4.83 -9.19 -8.55
C PHE A 296 4.74 -9.90 -7.21
N PHE A 297 5.61 -9.51 -6.29
CA PHE A 297 5.56 -9.91 -4.90
C PHE A 297 5.32 -8.70 -4.00
N LYS A 298 4.60 -8.89 -2.92
CA LYS A 298 4.43 -7.90 -1.86
C LYS A 298 4.74 -8.52 -0.51
N MET A 299 5.66 -7.92 0.25
CA MET A 299 5.98 -8.37 1.60
C MET A 299 6.32 -7.21 2.55
N ALA A 300 6.23 -7.48 3.84
CA ALA A 300 6.73 -6.59 4.89
C ALA A 300 8.25 -6.77 5.07
N GLY A 301 8.86 -5.97 5.93
CA GLY A 301 10.25 -6.15 6.36
C GLY A 301 10.36 -7.32 7.36
N TYR A 302 10.30 -8.54 6.84
CA TYR A 302 10.48 -9.76 7.63
C TYR A 302 11.94 -9.97 8.05
N ASP A 303 12.23 -11.13 8.63
CA ASP A 303 13.59 -11.56 8.91
C ASP A 303 14.47 -11.50 7.65
N VAL A 304 15.75 -11.12 7.82
CA VAL A 304 16.69 -10.93 6.70
C VAL A 304 16.89 -12.21 5.89
N SER A 305 16.85 -13.37 6.54
CA SER A 305 16.95 -14.66 5.86
C SER A 305 15.73 -14.95 4.97
N ASP A 306 14.53 -14.54 5.40
CA ASP A 306 13.31 -14.67 4.61
C ASP A 306 13.30 -13.69 3.43
N ILE A 307 13.76 -12.45 3.63
CA ILE A 307 13.93 -11.48 2.54
C ILE A 307 14.89 -12.04 1.49
N ARG A 308 16.05 -12.57 1.91
CA ARG A 308 17.03 -13.22 1.01
C ARG A 308 16.40 -14.37 0.25
N ARG A 309 15.66 -15.23 0.93
CA ARG A 309 14.99 -16.37 0.33
C ARG A 309 13.96 -15.95 -0.73
N VAL A 310 13.14 -14.94 -0.42
CA VAL A 310 12.14 -14.41 -1.36
C VAL A 310 12.80 -13.77 -2.58
N LEU A 311 13.89 -13.02 -2.41
CA LEU A 311 14.67 -12.47 -3.52
C LEU A 311 15.22 -13.57 -4.44
N ARG A 312 15.74 -14.67 -3.89
CA ARG A 312 16.21 -15.83 -4.67
C ARG A 312 15.08 -16.53 -5.41
N ILE A 313 13.92 -16.72 -4.77
CA ILE A 313 12.73 -17.29 -5.41
C ILE A 313 12.27 -16.38 -6.56
N ALA A 314 12.23 -15.08 -6.32
CA ALA A 314 11.85 -14.11 -7.34
C ALA A 314 12.80 -14.12 -8.54
N SER A 315 14.10 -14.20 -8.27
CA SER A 315 15.15 -14.32 -9.29
C SER A 315 14.98 -15.59 -10.13
N ALA A 316 14.84 -16.75 -9.50
CA ALA A 316 14.68 -18.04 -10.17
C ALA A 316 13.41 -18.12 -11.04
N ASN A 317 12.39 -17.34 -10.71
CA ASN A 317 11.10 -17.37 -11.40
C ASN A 317 10.83 -16.14 -12.28
N ASN A 318 11.85 -15.29 -12.55
CA ASN A 318 11.71 -14.06 -13.32
C ASN A 318 10.53 -13.18 -12.84
N VAL A 319 10.40 -13.02 -11.53
CA VAL A 319 9.42 -12.10 -10.95
C VAL A 319 9.81 -10.67 -11.33
N ASP A 320 8.84 -9.87 -11.75
CA ASP A 320 9.10 -8.55 -12.34
C ASP A 320 9.37 -7.48 -11.27
N LEU A 321 8.63 -7.50 -10.16
CA LEU A 321 8.72 -6.50 -9.11
C LEU A 321 8.51 -7.12 -7.72
N ILE A 322 9.29 -6.64 -6.74
CA ILE A 322 8.99 -6.88 -5.33
C ILE A 322 8.75 -5.53 -4.64
N THR A 323 7.61 -5.39 -3.99
CA THR A 323 7.33 -4.25 -3.12
C THR A 323 7.58 -4.63 -1.67
N PHE A 324 8.56 -4.00 -1.03
CA PHE A 324 8.84 -4.12 0.40
C PHE A 324 8.18 -2.99 1.17
N ASP A 325 7.46 -3.31 2.24
CA ASP A 325 6.75 -2.34 3.07
C ASP A 325 7.37 -2.29 4.47
N GLY A 326 8.02 -1.19 4.79
CA GLY A 326 8.66 -1.00 6.09
C GLY A 326 7.67 -0.73 7.22
N ALA A 327 8.19 -0.61 8.42
CA ALA A 327 7.42 -0.42 9.67
C ALA A 327 6.50 0.81 9.66
N GLY A 328 6.77 1.84 8.83
CA GLY A 328 5.89 2.98 8.61
C GLY A 328 4.59 2.66 7.87
N GLY A 329 4.51 1.51 7.20
CA GLY A 329 3.29 1.02 6.55
C GLY A 329 2.23 0.58 7.56
N GLY A 330 1.01 0.35 7.08
CA GLY A 330 -0.08 -0.06 7.95
C GLY A 330 -1.36 -0.46 7.22
N THR A 331 -2.30 -0.98 8.01
CA THR A 331 -3.62 -1.38 7.55
C THR A 331 -4.62 -1.42 8.69
N GLY A 332 -5.87 -1.09 8.40
CA GLY A 332 -6.96 -1.13 9.38
C GLY A 332 -7.38 -2.54 9.85
N ASN A 333 -6.85 -3.59 9.25
CA ASN A 333 -7.18 -4.98 9.59
C ASN A 333 -6.11 -5.68 10.45
N SER A 334 -5.04 -4.99 10.82
CA SER A 334 -3.99 -5.57 11.68
C SER A 334 -4.32 -5.44 13.16
N PRO A 335 -3.88 -6.38 13.99
CA PRO A 335 -3.85 -6.18 15.43
C PRO A 335 -3.09 -4.90 15.80
N ASN A 336 -3.59 -4.16 16.77
CA ASN A 336 -3.04 -2.84 17.13
C ASN A 336 -1.55 -2.90 17.50
N LYS A 337 -1.13 -3.92 18.22
CA LYS A 337 0.29 -4.11 18.62
C LYS A 337 1.20 -4.30 17.42
N MET A 338 0.75 -5.03 16.41
CA MET A 338 1.53 -5.28 15.21
C MET A 338 1.75 -4.02 14.38
N MET A 339 0.90 -3.01 14.50
CA MET A 339 1.10 -1.73 13.83
C MET A 339 2.37 -1.01 14.31
N ASN A 340 2.72 -1.16 15.58
CA ASN A 340 3.85 -0.47 16.20
C ASN A 340 5.09 -1.35 16.36
N GLU A 341 4.91 -2.66 16.62
CA GLU A 341 5.98 -3.54 17.07
C GLU A 341 6.46 -4.53 15.99
N TRP A 342 6.13 -4.30 14.73
CA TRP A 342 6.44 -5.23 13.66
C TRP A 342 7.17 -4.58 12.49
N SER A 343 8.07 -5.35 11.86
CA SER A 343 8.81 -4.98 10.66
C SER A 343 10.00 -4.06 10.91
N HIS A 344 10.98 -4.09 10.00
CA HIS A 344 12.09 -3.15 9.99
C HIS A 344 11.61 -1.73 9.63
N PRO A 345 12.15 -0.66 10.24
CA PRO A 345 11.98 0.69 9.76
C PRO A 345 12.31 0.78 8.26
N THR A 346 11.56 1.60 7.52
CA THR A 346 11.69 1.67 6.05
C THR A 346 13.12 2.00 5.61
N ILE A 347 13.81 2.87 6.36
CA ILE A 347 15.18 3.24 6.04
C ILE A 347 16.16 2.06 6.22
N ASP A 348 16.00 1.28 7.30
CA ASP A 348 16.84 0.09 7.53
C ASP A 348 16.56 -0.99 6.49
N LEU A 349 15.29 -1.14 6.12
CA LEU A 349 14.87 -2.09 5.08
C LEU A 349 15.50 -1.76 3.72
N ILE A 350 15.67 -0.47 3.38
CA ILE A 350 16.40 -0.03 2.18
C ILE A 350 17.83 -0.58 2.19
N LYS A 351 18.55 -0.46 3.30
CA LYS A 351 19.93 -0.97 3.41
C LYS A 351 19.98 -2.49 3.32
N ILE A 352 19.09 -3.19 4.02
CA ILE A 352 18.99 -4.66 3.99
C ILE A 352 18.78 -5.14 2.55
N VAL A 353 17.77 -4.58 1.87
CA VAL A 353 17.43 -4.98 0.50
C VAL A 353 18.57 -4.68 -0.46
N ASN A 354 19.21 -3.51 -0.37
CA ASN A 354 20.38 -3.18 -1.19
C ASN A 354 21.50 -4.21 -1.02
N THR A 355 21.86 -4.54 0.21
CA THR A 355 22.91 -5.53 0.48
C THR A 355 22.57 -6.89 -0.15
N LEU A 356 21.34 -7.36 0.00
CA LEU A 356 20.92 -8.65 -0.53
C LEU A 356 20.85 -8.68 -2.07
N ILE A 357 20.56 -7.54 -2.70
CA ILE A 357 20.60 -7.44 -4.17
C ILE A 357 22.03 -7.49 -4.71
N GLU A 358 22.99 -6.89 -4.02
CA GLU A 358 24.40 -7.01 -4.43
C GLU A 358 24.86 -8.49 -4.37
N GLU A 359 24.43 -9.27 -3.37
CA GLU A 359 24.67 -10.73 -3.34
C GLU A 359 24.13 -11.42 -4.61
N LEU A 360 22.92 -11.08 -5.07
CA LEU A 360 22.35 -11.66 -6.30
C LEU A 360 23.14 -11.25 -7.56
N LYS A 361 23.63 -10.00 -7.61
CA LYS A 361 24.46 -9.51 -8.74
C LYS A 361 25.79 -10.22 -8.81
N GLU A 362 26.44 -10.45 -7.68
CA GLU A 362 27.71 -11.21 -7.60
C GLU A 362 27.54 -12.62 -8.15
N GLU A 363 26.37 -13.23 -7.95
CA GLU A 363 26.01 -14.54 -8.48
C GLU A 363 25.49 -14.50 -9.94
N ASN A 364 25.42 -13.32 -10.58
CA ASN A 364 24.88 -13.12 -11.93
C ASN A 364 23.43 -13.62 -12.10
N LEU A 365 22.62 -13.49 -11.08
CA LEU A 365 21.21 -13.87 -11.08
C LEU A 365 20.32 -12.77 -11.64
N TRP A 366 19.10 -13.13 -12.05
CA TRP A 366 18.06 -12.17 -12.42
C TRP A 366 17.71 -11.27 -11.22
N ILE A 367 17.62 -9.98 -11.45
CA ILE A 367 17.27 -9.01 -10.43
C ILE A 367 15.84 -8.50 -10.69
N PRO A 368 14.87 -8.78 -9.81
CA PRO A 368 13.55 -8.16 -9.89
C PRO A 368 13.67 -6.66 -9.62
N GLU A 369 12.77 -5.86 -10.19
CA GLU A 369 12.65 -4.46 -9.79
C GLU A 369 12.21 -4.36 -8.33
N ILE A 370 12.66 -3.31 -7.65
CA ILE A 370 12.34 -3.10 -6.24
C ILE A 370 11.57 -1.80 -6.05
N ALA A 371 10.43 -1.91 -5.37
CA ALA A 371 9.71 -0.79 -4.80
C ALA A 371 9.81 -0.80 -3.27
N ILE A 372 10.02 0.37 -2.67
CA ILE A 372 10.00 0.54 -1.22
C ILE A 372 8.78 1.37 -0.80
N ALA A 373 8.10 0.93 0.25
CA ALA A 373 6.94 1.59 0.82
C ALA A 373 7.06 1.69 2.35
N GLY A 374 6.22 2.50 2.97
CA GLY A 374 6.18 2.68 4.42
C GLY A 374 6.59 4.09 4.86
N GLY A 375 5.59 4.98 5.01
CA GLY A 375 5.81 6.35 5.46
C GLY A 375 6.23 7.37 4.40
N ILE A 376 6.28 6.97 3.12
CA ILE A 376 6.58 7.89 2.01
C ILE A 376 5.29 8.60 1.59
N ALA A 377 5.30 9.93 1.62
CA ALA A 377 4.13 10.73 1.32
C ALA A 377 4.42 12.00 0.48
N MET A 378 5.66 12.46 0.44
CA MET A 378 6.06 13.70 -0.23
C MET A 378 7.33 13.47 -1.06
N GLU A 379 7.57 14.38 -2.02
CA GLU A 379 8.68 14.27 -2.97
C GLU A 379 10.06 14.23 -2.35
N ASP A 380 10.25 14.87 -1.20
CA ASP A 380 11.54 14.85 -0.49
C ASP A 380 11.85 13.46 0.08
N THR A 381 10.85 12.81 0.72
CA THR A 381 11.01 11.45 1.22
C THR A 381 11.09 10.44 0.07
N MET A 382 10.37 10.68 -1.02
CA MET A 382 10.47 9.90 -2.25
C MET A 382 11.88 9.98 -2.86
N PHE A 383 12.44 11.20 -3.00
CA PHE A 383 13.80 11.39 -3.50
C PHE A 383 14.85 10.72 -2.61
N LYS A 384 14.75 10.91 -1.29
CA LYS A 384 15.66 10.31 -0.32
C LYS A 384 15.60 8.78 -0.35
N ALA A 385 14.42 8.20 -0.45
CA ALA A 385 14.25 6.75 -0.56
C ALA A 385 14.93 6.19 -1.82
N LEU A 386 14.73 6.84 -2.97
CA LEU A 386 15.38 6.45 -4.23
C LEU A 386 16.89 6.66 -4.18
N ALA A 387 17.36 7.76 -3.59
CA ALA A 387 18.79 8.04 -3.49
C ALA A 387 19.51 7.05 -2.56
N LEU A 388 18.96 6.78 -1.38
CA LEU A 388 19.53 5.80 -0.45
C LEU A 388 19.43 4.36 -0.97
N GLY A 389 18.40 4.08 -1.79
CA GLY A 389 18.17 2.78 -2.43
C GLY A 389 18.89 2.59 -3.76
N ALA A 390 19.56 3.63 -4.29
CA ALA A 390 20.24 3.54 -5.58
C ALA A 390 21.50 2.65 -5.51
N PRO A 391 21.79 1.87 -6.57
CA PRO A 391 21.07 1.80 -7.85
C PRO A 391 19.90 0.79 -7.89
N ASN A 392 19.56 0.13 -6.82
CA ASN A 392 18.73 -1.06 -6.81
C ASN A 392 17.22 -0.77 -6.64
N ILE A 393 16.87 0.22 -5.81
CA ILE A 393 15.47 0.61 -5.57
C ILE A 393 15.09 1.68 -6.56
N LYS A 394 14.09 1.38 -7.40
CA LYS A 394 13.68 2.22 -8.52
C LYS A 394 12.29 2.82 -8.38
N LEU A 395 11.47 2.27 -7.48
CA LEU A 395 10.08 2.68 -7.31
C LEU A 395 9.78 2.93 -5.83
N VAL A 396 8.75 3.73 -5.60
CA VAL A 396 8.22 3.99 -4.26
C VAL A 396 6.73 3.66 -4.19
N GLY A 397 6.32 3.10 -3.05
CA GLY A 397 4.93 2.83 -2.74
C GLY A 397 4.30 3.96 -1.91
N ILE A 398 3.20 4.54 -2.37
CA ILE A 398 2.48 5.62 -1.68
C ILE A 398 1.04 5.20 -1.43
N GLY A 399 0.71 4.85 -0.19
CA GLY A 399 -0.62 4.33 0.18
C GLY A 399 -1.56 5.40 0.73
N ARG A 400 -1.49 5.63 2.04
CA ARG A 400 -2.45 6.48 2.78
C ARG A 400 -2.52 7.92 2.28
N ALA A 401 -1.40 8.52 1.91
CA ALA A 401 -1.37 9.89 1.41
C ALA A 401 -2.13 10.00 0.07
N ALA A 402 -1.95 9.05 -0.84
CA ALA A 402 -2.68 8.99 -2.09
C ALA A 402 -4.20 8.80 -1.87
N MET A 403 -4.58 7.91 -0.95
CA MET A 403 -5.98 7.73 -0.59
C MET A 403 -6.56 8.99 0.09
N ALA A 404 -5.80 9.64 0.96
CA ALA A 404 -6.22 10.90 1.59
C ALA A 404 -6.47 11.99 0.53
N ALA A 405 -5.64 12.09 -0.50
CA ALA A 405 -5.85 13.03 -1.60
C ALA A 405 -7.15 12.74 -2.37
N ALA A 406 -7.42 11.46 -2.68
CA ALA A 406 -8.66 11.05 -3.32
C ALA A 406 -9.90 11.37 -2.47
N VAL A 407 -9.87 11.03 -1.17
CA VAL A 407 -10.97 11.31 -0.25
C VAL A 407 -11.18 12.80 -0.05
N THR A 408 -10.10 13.58 0.09
CA THR A 408 -10.19 15.04 0.21
C THR A 408 -10.81 15.65 -1.04
N GLY A 409 -10.35 15.24 -2.22
CA GLY A 409 -10.92 15.71 -3.49
C GLY A 409 -12.41 15.44 -3.58
N LYS A 410 -12.84 14.22 -3.24
CA LYS A 410 -14.25 13.85 -3.20
C LYS A 410 -15.04 14.73 -2.21
N ASN A 411 -14.58 14.86 -0.97
CA ASN A 411 -15.28 15.61 0.07
C ASN A 411 -15.39 17.10 -0.29
N VAL A 412 -14.32 17.70 -0.82
CA VAL A 412 -14.35 19.11 -1.27
C VAL A 412 -15.29 19.28 -2.45
N GLY A 413 -15.30 18.36 -3.40
CA GLY A 413 -16.26 18.34 -4.50
C GLY A 413 -17.72 18.33 -4.00
N GLU A 414 -18.04 17.45 -3.06
CA GLU A 414 -19.38 17.38 -2.45
C GLU A 414 -19.77 18.66 -1.69
N LEU A 415 -18.83 19.31 -1.01
CA LEU A 415 -19.08 20.60 -0.34
C LEU A 415 -19.39 21.71 -1.33
N ILE A 416 -18.70 21.72 -2.48
CA ILE A 416 -18.97 22.69 -3.55
C ILE A 416 -20.36 22.45 -4.18
N GLU A 417 -20.71 21.21 -4.46
CA GLU A 417 -22.01 20.83 -5.02
C GLU A 417 -23.17 21.21 -4.10
N LYS A 418 -22.95 21.16 -2.78
CA LYS A 418 -23.94 21.53 -1.74
C LYS A 418 -23.92 23.02 -1.39
N ASP A 419 -23.12 23.84 -2.05
CA ASP A 419 -22.89 25.28 -1.74
C ASP A 419 -22.48 25.54 -0.27
N THR A 420 -21.74 24.59 0.30
CA THR A 420 -21.20 24.66 1.69
C THR A 420 -19.69 24.73 1.72
N THR A 421 -19.08 25.24 0.67
CA THR A 421 -17.61 25.34 0.55
C THR A 421 -17.00 26.20 1.66
N PRO A 422 -16.04 25.67 2.44
CA PRO A 422 -15.34 26.45 3.47
C PRO A 422 -14.62 27.67 2.91
N ALA A 423 -14.55 28.75 3.70
CA ALA A 423 -13.90 29.99 3.30
C ALA A 423 -12.45 29.81 2.87
N SER A 424 -11.73 28.85 3.48
CA SER A 424 -10.35 28.48 3.11
C SER A 424 -10.21 27.99 1.66
N TYR A 425 -11.22 27.31 1.13
CA TYR A 425 -11.23 26.87 -0.27
C TYR A 425 -11.79 27.93 -1.22
N LYS A 426 -12.74 28.78 -0.77
CA LYS A 426 -13.24 29.91 -1.55
C LYS A 426 -12.14 30.91 -1.92
N ALA A 427 -11.05 30.96 -1.15
CA ALA A 427 -9.87 31.76 -1.47
C ALA A 427 -9.20 31.34 -2.80
N PHE A 428 -9.43 30.11 -3.28
CA PHE A 428 -8.88 29.62 -4.55
C PHE A 428 -9.85 29.81 -5.73
N GLY A 429 -11.10 30.17 -5.48
CA GLY A 429 -12.12 30.40 -6.52
C GLY A 429 -13.53 30.10 -6.02
N GLU A 430 -14.52 30.39 -6.89
CA GLU A 430 -15.94 30.22 -6.57
C GLU A 430 -16.52 28.92 -7.12
N THR A 431 -15.89 28.34 -8.14
CA THR A 431 -16.37 27.13 -8.82
C THR A 431 -15.41 25.97 -8.61
N ALA A 432 -15.89 24.74 -8.76
CA ALA A 432 -15.06 23.56 -8.68
C ALA A 432 -13.88 23.61 -9.69
N ASP A 433 -14.11 24.10 -10.89
CA ASP A 433 -13.07 24.21 -11.92
C ASP A 433 -12.03 25.31 -11.67
N THR A 434 -12.27 26.19 -10.70
CA THR A 434 -11.30 27.18 -10.23
C THR A 434 -10.58 26.71 -8.96
N ILE A 435 -11.29 26.02 -8.08
CA ILE A 435 -10.73 25.44 -6.84
C ILE A 435 -9.80 24.26 -7.17
N PHE A 436 -10.24 23.35 -8.05
CA PHE A 436 -9.41 22.24 -8.51
C PHE A 436 -8.60 22.67 -9.75
N LYS A 437 -7.35 23.02 -9.54
CA LYS A 437 -6.47 23.58 -10.58
C LYS A 437 -6.42 22.77 -11.86
N ASP A 438 -6.42 21.44 -11.75
CA ASP A 438 -6.27 20.52 -12.88
C ASP A 438 -7.61 20.09 -13.49
N ALA A 439 -8.75 20.50 -12.92
CA ALA A 439 -10.07 20.02 -13.34
C ALA A 439 -10.35 20.30 -14.83
N LYS A 440 -10.09 21.54 -15.29
CA LYS A 440 -10.30 21.92 -16.70
C LYS A 440 -9.44 21.09 -17.66
N TYR A 441 -8.17 20.92 -17.30
CA TYR A 441 -7.22 20.14 -18.10
C TYR A 441 -7.66 18.68 -18.21
N ILE A 442 -7.96 18.03 -17.08
CA ILE A 442 -8.41 16.63 -17.07
C ILE A 442 -9.71 16.46 -17.83
N LYS A 443 -10.70 17.34 -17.63
CA LYS A 443 -11.96 17.29 -18.35
C LYS A 443 -11.73 17.48 -19.87
N SER A 444 -10.81 18.32 -20.29
CA SER A 444 -10.50 18.51 -21.73
C SER A 444 -9.89 17.27 -22.38
N ILE A 445 -9.08 16.51 -21.64
CA ILE A 445 -8.46 15.28 -22.16
C ILE A 445 -9.47 14.14 -22.27
N TYR A 446 -10.30 13.96 -21.25
CA TYR A 446 -11.11 12.76 -21.12
C TYR A 446 -12.59 12.93 -21.53
N ASN A 447 -13.14 14.18 -21.58
CA ASN A 447 -14.49 14.45 -22.07
C ASN A 447 -14.58 14.71 -23.59
N ASN A 448 -13.46 15.04 -24.25
CA ASN A 448 -13.44 15.31 -25.70
C ASN A 448 -13.38 14.03 -26.58
N GLY A 449 -13.27 12.86 -25.98
CA GLY A 449 -13.35 11.60 -26.71
C GLY A 449 -14.75 11.02 -26.60
N ASN A 450 -15.50 10.98 -27.68
CA ASN A 450 -16.78 10.30 -27.82
C ASN A 450 -16.72 8.76 -27.56
N ASP A 451 -15.61 8.24 -27.04
CA ASP A 451 -15.34 6.80 -26.87
C ASP A 451 -15.53 6.27 -25.45
N SER A 452 -15.67 7.12 -24.44
CA SER A 452 -16.00 6.63 -23.11
C SER A 452 -17.52 6.61 -22.92
N GLY A 453 -18.18 5.53 -23.30
CA GLY A 453 -19.63 5.29 -23.25
C GLY A 453 -20.29 5.45 -21.85
N THR A 454 -19.93 6.46 -21.10
CA THR A 454 -20.56 6.83 -19.83
C THR A 454 -20.76 8.34 -19.73
N ASP A 455 -22.00 8.79 -19.66
CA ASP A 455 -22.43 10.16 -19.34
C ASP A 455 -22.05 10.62 -17.91
N LYS A 456 -21.17 9.91 -17.19
CA LYS A 456 -20.82 10.29 -15.82
C LYS A 456 -19.63 11.25 -15.79
N PRO A 457 -19.79 12.40 -15.11
CA PRO A 457 -18.70 13.35 -14.95
C PRO A 457 -17.51 12.74 -14.19
N ILE A 458 -16.31 13.20 -14.51
CA ILE A 458 -15.09 12.81 -13.81
C ILE A 458 -15.20 13.26 -12.35
N SER A 459 -14.98 12.33 -11.44
CA SER A 459 -15.06 12.57 -9.99
C SER A 459 -13.95 13.51 -9.51
N TYR A 460 -14.29 14.44 -8.62
CA TYR A 460 -13.31 15.31 -7.96
C TYR A 460 -12.33 14.53 -7.08
N GLY A 461 -12.68 13.34 -6.59
CA GLY A 461 -11.75 12.47 -5.89
C GLY A 461 -10.64 11.95 -6.81
N ALA A 462 -10.98 11.54 -8.02
CA ALA A 462 -10.00 11.14 -9.04
C ALA A 462 -9.10 12.32 -9.46
N ILE A 463 -9.69 13.52 -9.65
CA ILE A 463 -8.94 14.74 -9.95
C ILE A 463 -7.98 15.08 -8.78
N GLY A 464 -8.45 14.99 -7.54
CA GLY A 464 -7.63 15.26 -6.35
C GLY A 464 -6.42 14.32 -6.25
N LEU A 465 -6.62 13.03 -6.51
CA LEU A 465 -5.50 12.08 -6.57
C LEU A 465 -4.54 12.39 -7.71
N TYR A 466 -5.06 12.67 -8.91
CA TYR A 466 -4.22 13.08 -10.04
C TYR A 466 -3.36 14.30 -9.70
N SER A 467 -3.97 15.35 -9.15
CA SER A 467 -3.26 16.59 -8.78
C SER A 467 -2.18 16.35 -7.73
N TYR A 468 -2.45 15.50 -6.74
CA TYR A 468 -1.45 15.11 -5.75
C TYR A 468 -0.26 14.38 -6.40
N LEU A 469 -0.52 13.40 -7.26
CA LEU A 469 0.54 12.64 -7.93
C LEU A 469 1.33 13.50 -8.92
N THR A 470 0.67 14.41 -9.63
CA THR A 470 1.33 15.38 -10.53
C THR A 470 2.21 16.35 -9.73
N ARG A 471 1.73 16.81 -8.59
CA ARG A 471 2.54 17.65 -7.69
C ARG A 471 3.79 16.92 -7.20
N LEU A 472 3.69 15.64 -6.81
CA LEU A 472 4.85 14.83 -6.43
C LEU A 472 5.83 14.66 -7.60
N SER A 473 5.31 14.40 -8.79
CA SER A 473 6.11 14.26 -10.01
C SER A 473 6.91 15.54 -10.31
N PHE A 474 6.24 16.69 -10.26
CA PHE A 474 6.90 17.98 -10.47
C PHE A 474 7.91 18.30 -9.34
N GLY A 475 7.57 17.98 -8.08
CA GLY A 475 8.49 18.14 -6.96
C GLY A 475 9.77 17.29 -7.13
N MET A 476 9.62 16.04 -7.60
CA MET A 476 10.78 15.19 -7.96
C MET A 476 11.62 15.82 -9.08
N GLN A 477 10.99 16.34 -10.14
CA GLN A 477 11.70 17.01 -11.22
C GLN A 477 12.48 18.24 -10.71
N LEU A 478 11.89 19.03 -9.82
CA LEU A 478 12.58 20.16 -9.18
C LEU A 478 13.81 19.72 -8.38
N LEU A 479 13.67 18.74 -7.51
CA LEU A 479 14.77 18.23 -6.70
C LEU A 479 15.89 17.64 -7.58
N MET A 480 15.55 16.89 -8.60
CA MET A 480 16.50 16.32 -9.56
C MET A 480 17.20 17.39 -10.40
N ALA A 481 16.48 18.41 -10.88
CA ALA A 481 17.07 19.53 -11.62
C ALA A 481 18.07 20.31 -10.75
N LEU A 482 17.73 20.58 -9.47
CA LEU A 482 18.63 21.22 -8.49
C LEU A 482 19.84 20.34 -8.13
N ASN A 483 19.69 19.03 -8.23
CA ASN A 483 20.77 18.06 -8.08
C ASN A 483 21.54 17.81 -9.40
N ARG A 484 21.13 18.46 -10.51
CA ARG A 484 21.73 18.31 -11.86
C ARG A 484 21.61 16.89 -12.42
N LYS A 485 20.53 16.15 -12.08
CA LYS A 485 20.19 14.82 -12.57
C LYS A 485 18.91 14.89 -13.40
N PHE A 486 19.00 14.64 -14.68
CA PHE A 486 17.88 14.79 -15.62
C PHE A 486 17.23 13.45 -16.04
N SER A 487 17.61 12.36 -15.36
CA SER A 487 16.96 11.07 -15.48
C SER A 487 17.14 10.27 -14.19
N LEU A 488 16.13 9.45 -13.81
CA LEU A 488 16.13 8.61 -12.61
C LEU A 488 17.37 7.71 -12.48
N LYS A 489 17.92 7.24 -13.59
CA LYS A 489 19.11 6.35 -13.60
C LYS A 489 20.37 6.99 -13.01
N TYR A 490 20.38 8.32 -12.87
CA TYR A 490 21.52 9.05 -12.31
C TYR A 490 21.37 9.37 -10.82
N ILE A 491 20.22 9.09 -10.23
CA ILE A 491 20.06 9.23 -8.78
C ILE A 491 21.02 8.26 -8.09
N HIS A 492 21.74 8.80 -7.08
CA HIS A 492 22.78 8.05 -6.37
C HIS A 492 22.77 8.43 -4.88
N GLN A 493 23.33 7.56 -4.03
CA GLN A 493 23.41 7.79 -2.59
C GLN A 493 24.11 9.10 -2.21
N SER A 494 25.07 9.56 -3.03
CA SER A 494 25.73 10.88 -2.84
C SER A 494 24.82 12.09 -3.07
N ASP A 495 23.58 11.89 -3.50
CA ASP A 495 22.62 12.96 -3.68
C ASP A 495 21.88 13.33 -2.38
N VAL A 496 22.24 12.66 -1.29
CA VAL A 496 21.81 13.02 0.06
C VAL A 496 23.02 13.34 0.95
N ILE A 497 22.80 14.21 1.92
CA ILE A 497 23.82 14.66 2.89
C ILE A 497 23.44 14.09 4.26
N PRO A 498 24.24 13.19 4.85
CA PRO A 498 24.00 12.71 6.20
C PRO A 498 24.26 13.81 7.23
N LEU A 499 23.30 14.05 8.13
CA LEU A 499 23.33 15.12 9.12
C LEU A 499 23.82 14.66 10.50
N THR A 500 23.70 13.36 10.79
CA THR A 500 24.08 12.78 12.09
C THR A 500 25.17 11.73 11.93
N LYS A 501 25.69 11.24 13.05
CA LYS A 501 26.71 10.18 13.04
C LYS A 501 26.12 8.87 12.47
N GLU A 502 24.93 8.51 12.92
CA GLU A 502 24.19 7.33 12.47
C GLU A 502 23.92 7.37 10.95
N ALA A 503 23.53 8.55 10.45
CA ALA A 503 23.30 8.74 9.01
C ALA A 503 24.62 8.59 8.19
N ARG A 504 25.76 9.03 8.73
CA ARG A 504 27.06 8.82 8.09
C ARG A 504 27.45 7.36 8.09
N GLU A 505 27.30 6.67 9.23
CA GLU A 505 27.56 5.23 9.33
C GLU A 505 26.63 4.41 8.41
N TYR A 506 25.39 4.86 8.23
CA TYR A 506 24.44 4.24 7.30
C TYR A 506 24.92 4.32 5.85
N THR A 507 25.52 5.44 5.42
CA THR A 507 25.99 5.65 4.05
C THR A 507 27.39 5.08 3.77
N LEU A 508 28.06 4.54 4.76
CA LEU A 508 29.30 3.80 4.54
C LEU A 508 29.00 2.43 3.91
N PRO A 509 29.90 2.00 2.99
CA PRO A 509 29.77 0.70 2.34
C PRO A 509 29.87 -0.46 3.32
#